data_a8e36ecd95c5c63de6eb5c371f545ff0
#
_entry.id   a8e36ecd95c5c63de6eb5c371f545ff0
#
_cell.length_a   1.000
_cell.length_b   1.000
_cell.length_c   1.000
_cell.angle_alpha   90.00
_cell.angle_beta   90.00
_cell.angle_gamma   90.00
#
_symmetry.space_group_name_H-M   'P 1'
#
loop_
_entity.id
_entity.type
_entity.pdbx_description
1 polymer ?
#
loop_
_entity_poly.entity_id
_entity_poly.type
_entity_poly.pdbx_seq_one_letter_code
_entity_poly.pdbx_strand_id
1 'polypeptide(L)'
;GTGITLLPERNPITTAKEMASLDHYSGGRFLLGIGAGWNKPECEVLGGDFEHRWTQTKENVAVMKALWTGEYVEHHGKYYDFPRLICKPKPARHPHPPILLGSIGTPLVFKRVAQWGDGWLPFCVDPQEIVDGRAELNNYAADFGRDPKSLDITLFAPDGLFRNKADLDNVADSSANGIVLWLQGKDEKSILEELSQLADDI
;
A
#
# COMPACT_ATOMS: atom_id res chain seq x y z
N GLY A 1 -0.31 0.71 -9.40
CA GLY A 1 -0.63 0.77 -7.96
C GLY A 1 -1.21 2.09 -7.51
N THR A 2 -1.46 2.23 -6.22
CA THR A 2 -1.89 3.49 -5.60
C THR A 2 -0.85 3.98 -4.59
N GLY A 3 -0.56 5.26 -4.59
CA GLY A 3 0.35 5.90 -3.66
C GLY A 3 -0.25 7.21 -3.14
N ILE A 4 -1.25 7.13 -2.32
CA ILE A 4 -1.95 6.05 -1.63
C ILE A 4 -3.48 6.22 -1.72
N THR A 5 -4.23 5.16 -1.39
CA THR A 5 -5.68 5.22 -1.22
C THR A 5 -6.02 5.47 0.25
N LEU A 6 -6.75 6.54 0.56
CA LEU A 6 -7.19 6.86 1.93
C LEU A 6 -8.46 6.04 2.24
N LEU A 7 -8.32 4.96 3.01
CA LEU A 7 -9.41 4.00 3.23
C LEU A 7 -10.55 4.52 4.12
N PRO A 8 -10.33 5.35 5.16
CA PRO A 8 -11.43 5.89 5.95
C PRO A 8 -12.43 6.72 5.15
N GLU A 9 -12.01 7.26 4.03
CA GLU A 9 -12.78 8.13 3.14
C GLU A 9 -13.53 7.37 2.03
N ARG A 10 -13.51 6.03 2.09
CA ARG A 10 -14.04 5.17 1.02
C ARG A 10 -14.90 4.04 1.54
N ASN A 11 -15.90 3.67 0.74
CA ASN A 11 -16.69 2.48 1.01
C ASN A 11 -15.89 1.21 0.66
N PRO A 12 -15.67 0.27 1.61
CA PRO A 12 -14.83 -0.91 1.39
C PRO A 12 -15.36 -1.86 0.32
N ILE A 13 -16.68 -1.93 0.11
CA ILE A 13 -17.28 -2.82 -0.89
C ILE A 13 -16.95 -2.31 -2.30
N THR A 14 -17.14 -1.01 -2.54
CA THR A 14 -16.79 -0.36 -3.82
C THR A 14 -15.30 -0.45 -4.06
N THR A 15 -14.49 -0.09 -3.06
CA THR A 15 -13.03 -0.14 -3.15
C THR A 15 -12.53 -1.56 -3.42
N ALA A 16 -13.08 -2.57 -2.75
CA ALA A 16 -12.71 -3.97 -3.02
C ALA A 16 -12.97 -4.35 -4.48
N LYS A 17 -14.10 -3.94 -5.05
CA LYS A 17 -14.45 -4.21 -6.44
C LYS A 17 -13.51 -3.51 -7.43
N GLU A 18 -13.22 -2.24 -7.19
CA GLU A 18 -12.30 -1.45 -8.02
C GLU A 18 -10.90 -2.08 -8.04
N MET A 19 -10.34 -2.37 -6.87
CA MET A 19 -9.00 -2.94 -6.73
C MET A 19 -8.93 -4.36 -7.31
N ALA A 20 -9.96 -5.19 -7.09
CA ALA A 20 -10.05 -6.51 -7.70
C ALA A 20 -10.09 -6.43 -9.23
N SER A 21 -10.81 -5.45 -9.79
CA SER A 21 -10.86 -5.24 -11.24
C SER A 21 -9.51 -4.82 -11.81
N LEU A 22 -8.84 -3.85 -11.15
CA LEU A 22 -7.51 -3.41 -11.56
C LEU A 22 -6.49 -4.57 -11.52
N ASP A 23 -6.50 -5.37 -10.46
CA ASP A 23 -5.60 -6.51 -10.35
C ASP A 23 -5.93 -7.59 -11.39
N HIS A 24 -7.21 -7.90 -11.59
CA HIS A 24 -7.66 -8.88 -12.57
C HIS A 24 -7.22 -8.51 -13.99
N TYR A 25 -7.52 -7.29 -14.44
CA TYR A 25 -7.21 -6.85 -15.81
C TYR A 25 -5.74 -6.51 -16.02
N SER A 26 -5.00 -6.23 -14.97
CA SER A 26 -3.53 -6.09 -15.05
C SER A 26 -2.78 -7.43 -15.01
N GLY A 27 -3.48 -8.56 -14.82
CA GLY A 27 -2.83 -9.86 -14.67
C GLY A 27 -2.04 -10.00 -13.36
N GLY A 28 -2.53 -9.43 -12.26
CA GLY A 28 -1.91 -9.55 -10.94
C GLY A 28 -0.73 -8.60 -10.70
N ARG A 29 -0.60 -7.52 -11.48
CA ARG A 29 0.49 -6.52 -11.32
C ARG A 29 0.15 -5.37 -10.38
N PHE A 30 -1.07 -5.34 -9.82
CA PHE A 30 -1.54 -4.23 -9.00
C PHE A 30 -0.95 -4.27 -7.59
N LEU A 31 -0.52 -3.11 -7.08
CA LEU A 31 -0.07 -2.90 -5.70
C LEU A 31 -1.01 -1.88 -5.02
N LEU A 32 -1.58 -2.23 -3.89
CA LEU A 32 -2.48 -1.36 -3.15
C LEU A 32 -1.74 -0.64 -2.01
N GLY A 33 -1.24 0.56 -2.30
CA GLY A 33 -0.78 1.48 -1.26
C GLY A 33 -1.96 2.14 -0.56
N ILE A 34 -2.02 2.04 0.76
CA ILE A 34 -3.11 2.57 1.59
C ILE A 34 -2.61 3.53 2.65
N GLY A 35 -3.48 4.42 3.09
CA GLY A 35 -3.25 5.31 4.24
C GLY A 35 -4.53 5.60 5.00
N ALA A 36 -4.36 6.19 6.18
CA ALA A 36 -5.49 6.61 7.02
C ALA A 36 -5.82 8.11 6.91
N GLY A 37 -5.01 8.87 6.15
CA GLY A 37 -5.16 10.32 6.03
C GLY A 37 -4.59 11.10 7.22
N TRP A 38 -4.24 12.35 6.96
CA TRP A 38 -3.72 13.29 7.96
C TRP A 38 -4.60 14.55 8.11
N ASN A 39 -5.41 14.84 7.10
CA ASN A 39 -6.27 16.02 7.06
C ASN A 39 -7.64 15.72 7.70
N LYS A 40 -7.84 16.19 8.93
CA LYS A 40 -9.09 15.95 9.69
C LYS A 40 -10.34 16.45 8.97
N PRO A 41 -10.41 17.69 8.48
CA PRO A 41 -11.58 18.18 7.75
C PRO A 41 -11.95 17.34 6.52
N GLU A 42 -10.96 16.91 5.75
CA GLU A 42 -11.15 16.05 4.58
C GLU A 42 -11.73 14.68 4.97
N CYS A 43 -11.12 14.03 5.95
CA CYS A 43 -11.57 12.74 6.45
C CYS A 43 -13.03 12.80 6.94
N GLU A 44 -13.37 13.81 7.74
CA GLU A 44 -14.74 13.97 8.33
C GLU A 44 -15.79 14.29 7.26
N VAL A 45 -15.49 15.15 6.29
CA VAL A 45 -16.42 15.48 5.18
C VAL A 45 -16.72 14.25 4.33
N LEU A 46 -15.74 13.34 4.16
CA LEU A 46 -15.90 12.11 3.40
C LEU A 46 -16.44 10.93 4.25
N GLY A 47 -16.83 11.20 5.49
CA GLY A 47 -17.49 10.22 6.37
C GLY A 47 -16.54 9.33 7.18
N GLY A 48 -15.26 9.68 7.24
CA GLY A 48 -14.27 8.97 8.05
C GLY A 48 -14.29 9.37 9.52
N ASP A 49 -13.99 8.44 10.40
CA ASP A 49 -13.74 8.68 11.83
C ASP A 49 -12.26 9.04 12.02
N PHE A 50 -11.93 10.33 11.97
CA PHE A 50 -10.55 10.78 12.02
C PHE A 50 -9.81 10.33 13.29
N GLU A 51 -10.45 10.37 14.44
CA GLU A 51 -9.83 9.99 15.72
C GLU A 51 -9.48 8.50 15.76
N HIS A 52 -10.29 7.68 15.09
CA HIS A 52 -10.11 6.22 15.03
C HIS A 52 -9.76 5.72 13.62
N ARG A 53 -9.29 6.60 12.76
CA ARG A 53 -9.05 6.31 11.32
C ARG A 53 -8.24 5.05 11.04
N TRP A 54 -7.26 4.71 11.88
CA TRP A 54 -6.51 3.48 11.75
C TRP A 54 -7.31 2.22 12.14
N THR A 55 -8.23 2.34 13.08
CA THR A 55 -9.15 1.24 13.43
C THR A 55 -10.15 1.03 12.30
N GLN A 56 -10.68 2.10 11.73
CA GLN A 56 -11.54 2.05 10.55
C GLN A 56 -10.79 1.50 9.33
N THR A 57 -9.53 1.91 9.09
CA THR A 57 -8.67 1.35 8.03
C THR A 57 -8.48 -0.16 8.20
N LYS A 58 -8.21 -0.63 9.41
CA LYS A 58 -8.05 -2.07 9.68
C LYS A 58 -9.32 -2.86 9.36
N GLU A 59 -10.49 -2.35 9.73
CA GLU A 59 -11.77 -3.00 9.41
C GLU A 59 -12.05 -2.98 7.91
N ASN A 60 -11.76 -1.85 7.24
CA ASN A 60 -11.85 -1.72 5.79
C ASN A 60 -11.01 -2.79 5.07
N VAL A 61 -9.73 -2.96 5.47
CA VAL A 61 -8.85 -4.00 4.93
C VAL A 61 -9.40 -5.41 5.18
N ALA A 62 -9.94 -5.68 6.36
CA ALA A 62 -10.54 -6.97 6.68
C ALA A 62 -11.73 -7.28 5.76
N VAL A 63 -12.62 -6.31 5.54
CA VAL A 63 -13.74 -6.41 4.60
C VAL A 63 -13.26 -6.67 3.18
N MET A 64 -12.28 -5.89 2.69
CA MET A 64 -11.76 -6.07 1.35
C MET A 64 -11.12 -7.45 1.15
N LYS A 65 -10.28 -7.91 2.09
CA LYS A 65 -9.67 -9.24 2.05
C LYS A 65 -10.73 -10.34 2.02
N ALA A 66 -11.77 -10.23 2.85
CA ALA A 66 -12.88 -11.18 2.84
C ALA A 66 -13.59 -11.20 1.47
N LEU A 67 -13.90 -10.04 0.90
CA LEU A 67 -14.55 -9.91 -0.41
C LEU A 67 -13.70 -10.47 -1.57
N TRP A 68 -12.39 -10.40 -1.49
CA TRP A 68 -11.49 -10.94 -2.51
C TRP A 68 -11.35 -12.47 -2.44
N THR A 69 -11.34 -13.02 -1.23
CA THR A 69 -11.07 -14.45 -1.01
C THR A 69 -12.32 -15.31 -0.84
N GLY A 70 -13.38 -14.79 -0.22
CA GLY A 70 -14.63 -15.51 0.02
C GLY A 70 -15.54 -15.54 -1.20
N GLU A 71 -16.28 -16.64 -1.38
CA GLU A 71 -17.32 -16.71 -2.41
C GLU A 71 -18.53 -15.84 -2.02
N TYR A 72 -19.00 -16.01 -0.80
CA TYR A 72 -20.07 -15.20 -0.19
C TYR A 72 -19.55 -14.58 1.09
N VAL A 73 -19.80 -13.29 1.29
CA VAL A 73 -19.29 -12.54 2.43
C VAL A 73 -20.41 -11.70 3.02
N GLU A 74 -20.54 -11.78 4.34
CA GLU A 74 -21.29 -10.84 5.17
C GLU A 74 -20.33 -10.23 6.20
N HIS A 75 -20.63 -9.08 6.72
CA HIS A 75 -19.82 -8.40 7.72
C HIS A 75 -20.66 -7.65 8.72
N HIS A 76 -20.34 -7.81 10.00
CA HIS A 76 -21.00 -7.15 11.13
C HIS A 76 -19.92 -6.56 12.04
N GLY A 77 -19.46 -5.34 11.69
CA GLY A 77 -18.36 -4.65 12.36
C GLY A 77 -18.79 -3.33 13.00
N LYS A 78 -17.81 -2.59 13.49
CA LYS A 78 -18.06 -1.27 14.09
C LYS A 78 -18.40 -0.21 13.05
N TYR A 79 -17.71 -0.24 11.90
CA TYR A 79 -17.81 0.78 10.85
C TYR A 79 -18.61 0.30 9.65
N TYR A 80 -18.64 -1.01 9.41
CA TYR A 80 -19.29 -1.58 8.24
C TYR A 80 -20.20 -2.74 8.66
N ASP A 81 -21.40 -2.70 8.13
CA ASP A 81 -22.42 -3.74 8.35
C ASP A 81 -23.17 -3.98 7.03
N PHE A 82 -23.15 -5.21 6.54
CA PHE A 82 -23.83 -5.57 5.31
C PHE A 82 -24.20 -7.07 5.26
N PRO A 83 -25.35 -7.38 4.62
CA PRO A 83 -25.79 -8.75 4.47
C PRO A 83 -24.93 -9.50 3.44
N ARG A 84 -25.15 -10.81 3.33
CA ARG A 84 -24.42 -11.69 2.42
C ARG A 84 -24.45 -11.20 0.98
N LEU A 85 -23.28 -11.02 0.39
CA LEU A 85 -23.08 -10.57 -0.98
C LEU A 85 -21.90 -11.27 -1.66
N ILE A 86 -21.77 -11.10 -2.98
CA ILE A 86 -20.69 -11.61 -3.82
C ILE A 86 -19.94 -10.42 -4.43
N CYS A 87 -18.62 -10.46 -4.41
CA CYS A 87 -17.76 -9.51 -5.14
C CYS A 87 -17.11 -10.20 -6.35
N LYS A 88 -17.37 -9.71 -7.54
CA LYS A 88 -16.79 -10.17 -8.83
C LYS A 88 -16.34 -8.94 -9.66
N PRO A 89 -15.22 -9.00 -10.44
CA PRO A 89 -14.31 -10.15 -10.53
C PRO A 89 -13.53 -10.39 -9.25
N LYS A 90 -12.88 -11.56 -9.13
CA LYS A 90 -11.85 -11.77 -8.11
C LYS A 90 -10.53 -11.24 -8.61
N PRO A 91 -9.60 -10.83 -7.72
CA PRO A 91 -8.23 -10.53 -8.12
C PRO A 91 -7.58 -11.68 -8.88
N ALA A 92 -6.64 -11.36 -9.78
CA ALA A 92 -5.81 -12.37 -10.43
C ALA A 92 -4.75 -12.91 -9.48
N ARG A 93 -4.20 -12.06 -8.61
CA ARG A 93 -3.22 -12.46 -7.60
C ARG A 93 -3.88 -13.16 -6.42
N HIS A 94 -3.27 -14.23 -5.95
CA HIS A 94 -3.73 -14.99 -4.78
C HIS A 94 -2.82 -14.77 -3.57
N PRO A 95 -3.37 -14.66 -2.35
CA PRO A 95 -4.81 -14.64 -2.02
C PRO A 95 -5.51 -13.32 -2.39
N HIS A 96 -4.76 -12.22 -2.56
CA HIS A 96 -5.25 -10.89 -2.93
C HIS A 96 -4.07 -9.99 -3.34
N PRO A 97 -4.30 -8.82 -3.94
CA PRO A 97 -3.26 -7.82 -4.20
C PRO A 97 -2.52 -7.45 -2.92
N PRO A 98 -1.20 -7.24 -2.93
CA PRO A 98 -0.45 -6.78 -1.77
C PRO A 98 -0.96 -5.44 -1.27
N ILE A 99 -1.13 -5.32 0.05
CA ILE A 99 -1.56 -4.11 0.75
C ILE A 99 -0.37 -3.50 1.47
N LEU A 100 0.10 -2.36 0.97
CA LEU A 100 1.26 -1.64 1.51
C LEU A 100 0.79 -0.43 2.33
N LEU A 101 1.24 -0.30 3.57
CA LEU A 101 0.88 0.81 4.44
C LEU A 101 1.77 2.01 4.18
N GLY A 102 1.19 3.09 3.64
CA GLY A 102 1.85 4.37 3.42
C GLY A 102 1.95 5.18 4.70
N SER A 103 3.16 5.31 5.24
CA SER A 103 3.43 6.09 6.46
C SER A 103 4.93 6.24 6.69
N ILE A 104 5.32 7.20 7.54
CA ILE A 104 6.65 7.23 8.13
C ILE A 104 6.87 5.99 9.00
N GLY A 105 8.12 5.50 9.07
CA GLY A 105 8.48 4.33 9.87
C GLY A 105 8.33 4.61 11.37
N THR A 106 7.42 3.88 12.02
CA THR A 106 7.26 3.89 13.47
C THR A 106 6.97 2.48 13.97
N PRO A 107 7.27 2.17 15.25
CA PRO A 107 6.94 0.85 15.82
C PRO A 107 5.48 0.45 15.62
N LEU A 108 4.56 1.41 15.71
CA LEU A 108 3.14 1.15 15.54
C LEU A 108 2.77 0.83 14.08
N VAL A 109 3.45 1.46 13.11
CA VAL A 109 3.26 1.16 11.69
C VAL A 109 3.79 -0.24 11.37
N PHE A 110 5.00 -0.58 11.79
CA PHE A 110 5.58 -1.90 11.57
C PHE A 110 4.74 -3.01 12.20
N LYS A 111 4.22 -2.78 13.42
CA LYS A 111 3.28 -3.69 14.07
C LYS A 111 2.00 -3.88 13.23
N ARG A 112 1.43 -2.82 12.66
CA ARG A 112 0.25 -2.90 11.78
C ARG A 112 0.54 -3.68 10.51
N VAL A 113 1.68 -3.41 9.87
CA VAL A 113 2.12 -4.15 8.67
C VAL A 113 2.22 -5.64 8.99
N ALA A 114 2.91 -6.00 10.08
CA ALA A 114 3.09 -7.39 10.49
C ALA A 114 1.76 -8.08 10.85
N GLN A 115 0.80 -7.36 11.43
CA GLN A 115 -0.48 -7.94 11.84
C GLN A 115 -1.45 -8.18 10.68
N TRP A 116 -1.57 -7.21 9.74
CA TRP A 116 -2.64 -7.25 8.76
C TRP A 116 -2.30 -6.63 7.39
N GLY A 117 -1.14 -5.97 7.24
CA GLY A 117 -0.62 -5.50 5.96
C GLY A 117 0.21 -6.55 5.25
N ASP A 118 0.72 -6.20 4.08
CA ASP A 118 1.63 -7.05 3.29
C ASP A 118 2.94 -6.33 2.98
N GLY A 119 3.07 -5.06 3.40
CA GLY A 119 4.29 -4.30 3.27
C GLY A 119 4.17 -2.88 3.79
N TRP A 120 5.30 -2.19 3.76
CA TRP A 120 5.45 -0.79 4.12
C TRP A 120 5.77 0.05 2.88
N LEU A 121 5.10 1.19 2.74
CA LEU A 121 5.29 2.15 1.66
C LEU A 121 5.77 3.48 2.27
N PRO A 122 7.08 3.60 2.61
CA PRO A 122 7.65 4.83 3.15
C PRO A 122 7.65 5.97 2.14
N PHE A 123 7.55 7.19 2.65
CA PHE A 123 7.69 8.44 1.90
C PHE A 123 8.75 9.33 2.55
N CYS A 124 9.59 9.99 1.76
CA CYS A 124 10.62 10.94 2.22
C CYS A 124 11.64 10.34 3.22
N VAL A 125 12.05 9.09 3.03
CA VAL A 125 13.07 8.44 3.85
C VAL A 125 14.38 8.27 3.09
N ASP A 126 15.49 8.26 3.81
CA ASP A 126 16.77 7.86 3.24
C ASP A 126 16.95 6.32 3.24
N PRO A 127 17.92 5.79 2.50
CA PRO A 127 18.18 4.35 2.46
C PRO A 127 18.46 3.72 3.84
N GLN A 128 19.06 4.46 4.79
CA GLN A 128 19.32 3.94 6.12
C GLN A 128 18.03 3.72 6.92
N GLU A 129 17.04 4.60 6.79
CA GLU A 129 15.73 4.41 7.42
C GLU A 129 15.02 3.16 6.88
N ILE A 130 15.26 2.78 5.63
CA ILE A 130 14.72 1.55 5.04
C ILE A 130 15.39 0.33 5.69
N VAL A 131 16.72 0.35 5.88
CA VAL A 131 17.47 -0.73 6.55
C VAL A 131 16.96 -0.92 7.98
N ASP A 132 16.84 0.18 8.73
CA ASP A 132 16.36 0.15 10.12
C ASP A 132 14.89 -0.32 10.17
N GLY A 133 14.05 0.19 9.27
CA GLY A 133 12.66 -0.23 9.14
C GLY A 133 12.50 -1.70 8.78
N ARG A 134 13.37 -2.26 7.94
CA ARG A 134 13.40 -3.69 7.62
C ARG A 134 13.70 -4.52 8.84
N ALA A 135 14.69 -4.11 9.65
CA ALA A 135 15.03 -4.82 10.88
C ALA A 135 13.86 -4.86 11.88
N GLU A 136 13.22 -3.72 12.10
CA GLU A 136 12.03 -3.61 12.95
C GLU A 136 10.86 -4.45 12.41
N LEU A 137 10.61 -4.37 11.11
CA LEU A 137 9.54 -5.14 10.47
C LEU A 137 9.75 -6.65 10.60
N ASN A 138 11.01 -7.12 10.49
CA ASN A 138 11.37 -8.52 10.68
C ASN A 138 11.08 -8.99 12.12
N ASN A 139 11.39 -8.16 13.12
CA ASN A 139 11.11 -8.46 14.52
C ASN A 139 9.60 -8.61 14.75
N TYR A 140 8.80 -7.65 14.29
CA TYR A 140 7.34 -7.75 14.42
C TYR A 140 6.75 -8.92 13.62
N ALA A 141 7.30 -9.23 12.44
CA ALA A 141 6.85 -10.39 11.67
C ALA A 141 7.04 -11.68 12.47
N ALA A 142 8.21 -11.86 13.12
CA ALA A 142 8.49 -13.00 13.98
C ALA A 142 7.51 -13.08 15.17
N ASP A 143 7.21 -11.95 15.83
CA ASP A 143 6.25 -11.88 16.96
C ASP A 143 4.85 -12.34 16.55
N PHE A 144 4.45 -12.12 15.30
CA PHE A 144 3.15 -12.54 14.75
C PHE A 144 3.20 -13.85 13.96
N GLY A 145 4.33 -14.56 13.98
CA GLY A 145 4.50 -15.85 13.30
C GLY A 145 4.44 -15.76 11.78
N ARG A 146 4.79 -14.59 11.21
CA ARG A 146 4.86 -14.38 9.75
C ARG A 146 6.29 -14.55 9.24
N ASP A 147 6.43 -15.05 8.04
CA ASP A 147 7.73 -15.01 7.34
C ASP A 147 8.09 -13.54 7.04
N PRO A 148 9.21 -13.00 7.56
CA PRO A 148 9.67 -11.65 7.25
C PRO A 148 9.81 -11.37 5.75
N LYS A 149 10.18 -12.39 4.96
CA LYS A 149 10.30 -12.29 3.50
C LYS A 149 8.97 -12.10 2.77
N SER A 150 7.84 -12.35 3.45
CA SER A 150 6.51 -12.10 2.91
C SER A 150 6.07 -10.64 2.99
N LEU A 151 6.89 -9.79 3.61
CA LEU A 151 6.58 -8.37 3.83
C LEU A 151 7.45 -7.49 2.93
N ASP A 152 6.80 -6.78 2.02
CA ASP A 152 7.47 -5.87 1.07
C ASP A 152 7.81 -4.52 1.71
N ILE A 153 8.88 -3.89 1.21
CA ILE A 153 9.14 -2.45 1.38
C ILE A 153 9.26 -1.84 -0.01
N THR A 154 8.35 -0.94 -0.35
CA THR A 154 8.39 -0.19 -1.61
C THR A 154 8.54 1.29 -1.28
N LEU A 155 9.69 1.87 -1.59
CA LEU A 155 9.93 3.29 -1.36
C LEU A 155 9.07 4.13 -2.31
N PHE A 156 8.26 5.04 -1.78
CA PHE A 156 7.65 6.10 -2.57
C PHE A 156 8.58 7.31 -2.54
N ALA A 157 9.37 7.47 -3.59
CA ALA A 157 10.39 8.51 -3.64
C ALA A 157 9.77 9.90 -3.67
N PRO A 158 10.30 10.87 -2.89
CA PRO A 158 9.90 12.26 -2.99
C PRO A 158 10.26 12.86 -4.35
N ASP A 159 9.62 13.98 -4.64
CA ASP A 159 9.87 14.75 -5.84
C ASP A 159 11.35 15.12 -6.00
N GLY A 160 11.93 14.76 -7.14
CA GLY A 160 13.32 15.08 -7.51
C GLY A 160 14.41 14.22 -6.85
N LEU A 161 14.07 13.26 -5.99
CA LEU A 161 15.05 12.37 -5.36
C LEU A 161 15.21 11.03 -6.10
N PHE A 162 16.34 10.35 -5.83
CA PHE A 162 16.65 9.02 -6.37
C PHE A 162 16.59 8.94 -7.90
N ARG A 163 17.27 9.90 -8.57
CA ARG A 163 17.15 10.11 -10.01
C ARG A 163 18.32 9.58 -10.83
N ASN A 164 19.37 9.12 -10.21
CA ASN A 164 20.56 8.61 -10.88
C ASN A 164 20.88 7.18 -10.41
N LYS A 165 21.70 6.50 -11.18
CA LYS A 165 22.07 5.10 -10.90
C LYS A 165 22.62 4.90 -9.49
N ALA A 166 23.47 5.79 -8.98
CA ALA A 166 24.07 5.63 -7.65
C ALA A 166 22.99 5.70 -6.54
N ASP A 167 22.01 6.59 -6.67
CA ASP A 167 20.89 6.67 -5.74
C ASP A 167 20.03 5.40 -5.80
N LEU A 168 19.76 4.88 -7.01
CA LEU A 168 18.97 3.66 -7.22
C LEU A 168 19.68 2.43 -6.66
N ASP A 169 21.01 2.33 -6.88
CA ASP A 169 21.84 1.27 -6.30
C ASP A 169 21.80 1.31 -4.76
N ASN A 170 21.89 2.52 -4.14
CA ASN A 170 21.76 2.67 -2.69
C ASN A 170 20.38 2.21 -2.16
N VAL A 171 19.31 2.48 -2.89
CA VAL A 171 17.97 1.99 -2.52
C VAL A 171 17.89 0.48 -2.67
N ALA A 172 18.45 -0.09 -3.72
CA ALA A 172 18.49 -1.53 -3.92
C ALA A 172 19.26 -2.24 -2.78
N ASP A 173 20.40 -1.67 -2.35
CA ASP A 173 21.21 -2.18 -1.24
C ASP A 173 20.53 -2.05 0.12
N SER A 174 19.53 -1.15 0.28
CA SER A 174 18.80 -0.93 1.52
C SER A 174 17.78 -2.01 1.88
N SER A 175 17.65 -3.07 1.08
CA SER A 175 16.63 -4.12 1.24
C SER A 175 15.20 -3.68 0.88
N ALA A 176 15.03 -2.61 0.11
CA ALA A 176 13.78 -2.29 -0.54
C ALA A 176 13.44 -3.32 -1.62
N ASN A 177 12.17 -3.65 -1.77
CA ASN A 177 11.68 -4.55 -2.81
C ASN A 177 11.35 -3.81 -4.11
N GLY A 178 11.20 -2.49 -4.02
CA GLY A 178 10.91 -1.64 -5.16
C GLY A 178 10.93 -0.16 -4.82
N ILE A 179 10.87 0.66 -5.87
CA ILE A 179 10.79 2.11 -5.76
C ILE A 179 9.73 2.65 -6.71
N VAL A 180 9.00 3.65 -6.27
CA VAL A 180 8.09 4.45 -7.09
C VAL A 180 8.69 5.83 -7.27
N LEU A 181 9.03 6.18 -8.49
CA LEU A 181 9.63 7.47 -8.84
C LEU A 181 8.56 8.45 -9.33
N TRP A 182 8.66 9.68 -8.90
CA TRP A 182 7.79 10.75 -9.35
C TRP A 182 8.37 11.39 -10.61
N LEU A 183 7.69 11.26 -11.75
CA LEU A 183 8.14 11.85 -13.01
C LEU A 183 8.07 13.37 -12.98
N GLN A 184 9.10 14.03 -13.53
CA GLN A 184 9.28 15.47 -13.52
C GLN A 184 8.83 16.14 -14.85
N GLY A 185 8.69 15.35 -15.89
CA GLY A 185 8.28 15.83 -17.20
C GLY A 185 6.96 16.60 -17.15
N LYS A 186 6.88 17.73 -17.88
CA LYS A 186 5.70 18.61 -17.92
C LYS A 186 4.81 18.39 -19.13
N ASP A 187 5.27 17.61 -20.09
CA ASP A 187 4.57 17.25 -21.31
C ASP A 187 4.88 15.79 -21.69
N GLU A 188 4.11 15.24 -22.63
CA GLU A 188 4.26 13.86 -23.05
C GLU A 188 5.68 13.51 -23.49
N LYS A 189 6.32 14.40 -24.27
CA LYS A 189 7.67 14.16 -24.78
C LYS A 189 8.69 14.07 -23.67
N SER A 190 8.70 15.03 -22.75
CA SER A 190 9.64 15.05 -21.62
C SER A 190 9.40 13.90 -20.66
N ILE A 191 8.15 13.46 -20.46
CA ILE A 191 7.83 12.28 -19.64
C ILE A 191 8.37 11.00 -20.29
N LEU A 192 8.19 10.83 -21.60
CA LEU A 192 8.67 9.65 -22.33
C LEU A 192 10.22 9.60 -22.39
N GLU A 193 10.88 10.75 -22.57
CA GLU A 193 12.34 10.83 -22.51
C GLU A 193 12.86 10.47 -21.14
N GLU A 194 12.24 10.98 -20.07
CA GLU A 194 12.58 10.67 -18.67
C GLU A 194 12.38 9.18 -18.35
N LEU A 195 11.25 8.59 -18.77
CA LEU A 195 11.00 7.15 -18.60
C LEU A 195 12.04 6.29 -19.31
N SER A 196 12.44 6.67 -20.52
CA SER A 196 13.48 5.95 -21.27
C SER A 196 14.82 6.01 -20.54
N GLN A 197 15.21 7.20 -20.06
CA GLN A 197 16.45 7.36 -19.31
C GLN A 197 16.46 6.56 -18.01
N LEU A 198 15.38 6.61 -17.23
CA LEU A 198 15.26 5.85 -15.98
C LEU A 198 15.28 4.33 -16.23
N ALA A 199 14.73 3.87 -17.35
CA ALA A 199 14.78 2.45 -17.72
C ALA A 199 16.20 1.98 -18.11
N ASP A 200 17.04 2.87 -18.63
CA ASP A 200 18.43 2.57 -18.96
C ASP A 200 19.34 2.56 -17.71
N ASP A 201 18.93 3.21 -16.62
CA ASP A 201 19.67 3.31 -15.35
C ASP A 201 19.34 2.15 -14.36
N ILE A 202 18.29 1.37 -14.62
CA ILE A 202 17.84 0.21 -13.82
C ILE A 202 18.32 -1.10 -14.44
#